data_f88c3600899fa34263cd4ef3c7b9b6a8
#
_entry.id   f88c3600899fa34263cd4ef3c7b9b6a8
#
_cell.length_a   1.000
_cell.length_b   1.000
_cell.length_c   1.000
_cell.angle_alpha   90.00
_cell.angle_beta   90.00
_cell.angle_gamma   90.00
#
_symmetry.space_group_name_H-M   'P 1'
#
loop_
_entity.id
_entity.type
_entity.pdbx_description
1 polymer ?
#
loop_
_entity_poly.entity_id
_entity_poly.type
_entity_poly.pdbx_seq_one_letter_code
_entity_poly.pdbx_strand_id
1 'polypeptide(L)'
;MEPEAIGTVLARTNAALNISSAILLTSGWVFIRRGQITRHRASMLGAVATSALFLIFYITRFAITGTHSFAGVGAAKVIYLGILFSHMTLAVLIIPGVLRLLYLVHSERLQDHRRLARWVHPAWLYVSVSGFVVYVLLYHVYGWV
;
A
#
# COMPACT_ATOMS: atom_id res chain seq x y z
N MET A 1 -1.01 -1.69 -28.01
CA MET A 1 -0.56 -0.61 -27.12
C MET A 1 0.89 -0.91 -26.74
N GLU A 2 1.76 0.09 -26.84
CA GLU A 2 3.17 -0.06 -26.49
C GLU A 2 3.31 -0.47 -25.01
N PRO A 3 4.26 -1.37 -24.67
CA PRO A 3 4.46 -1.82 -23.29
C PRO A 3 4.64 -0.68 -22.28
N GLU A 4 5.33 0.39 -22.66
CA GLU A 4 5.53 1.58 -21.83
C GLU A 4 4.21 2.32 -21.53
N ALA A 5 3.30 2.40 -22.50
CA ALA A 5 1.98 3.02 -22.30
C ALA A 5 1.16 2.21 -21.28
N ILE A 6 1.19 0.89 -21.38
CA ILE A 6 0.54 -0.01 -20.41
C ILE A 6 1.16 0.18 -19.02
N GLY A 7 2.51 0.20 -18.96
CA GLY A 7 3.25 0.40 -17.71
C GLY A 7 2.89 1.71 -17.01
N THR A 8 2.73 2.80 -17.78
CA THR A 8 2.34 4.11 -17.24
C THR A 8 0.89 4.11 -16.72
N VAL A 9 -0.04 3.48 -17.43
CA VAL A 9 -1.42 3.33 -16.95
C VAL A 9 -1.47 2.54 -15.66
N LEU A 10 -0.78 1.40 -15.60
CA LEU A 10 -0.71 0.58 -14.39
C LEU A 10 -0.06 1.32 -13.20
N ALA A 11 0.99 2.12 -13.46
CA ALA A 11 1.62 2.92 -12.41
C ALA A 11 0.67 3.97 -11.82
N ARG A 12 -0.10 4.66 -12.66
CA ARG A 12 -1.14 5.62 -12.22
C ARG A 12 -2.25 4.94 -11.44
N THR A 13 -2.72 3.80 -11.92
CA THR A 13 -3.74 2.99 -11.24
C THR A 13 -3.24 2.52 -9.87
N ASN A 14 -1.99 2.06 -9.79
CA ASN A 14 -1.37 1.66 -8.52
C ASN A 14 -1.26 2.83 -7.54
N ALA A 15 -0.92 4.02 -8.01
CA ALA A 15 -0.90 5.21 -7.17
C ALA A 15 -2.31 5.56 -6.62
N ALA A 16 -3.33 5.47 -7.47
CA ALA A 16 -4.72 5.68 -7.05
C ALA A 16 -5.18 4.63 -6.04
N LEU A 17 -4.81 3.36 -6.21
CA LEU A 17 -5.11 2.29 -5.26
C LEU A 17 -4.43 2.50 -3.91
N ASN A 18 -3.18 2.98 -3.90
CA ASN A 18 -2.47 3.32 -2.66
C ASN A 18 -3.16 4.46 -1.89
N ILE A 19 -3.58 5.52 -2.57
CA ILE A 19 -4.34 6.62 -1.95
C ILE A 19 -5.70 6.13 -1.44
N SER A 20 -6.40 5.34 -2.21
CA SER A 20 -7.69 4.75 -1.81
C SER A 20 -7.53 3.88 -0.56
N SER A 21 -6.49 3.05 -0.52
CA SER A 21 -6.17 2.24 0.65
C SER A 21 -5.87 3.12 1.88
N ALA A 22 -5.07 4.18 1.73
CA ALA A 22 -4.75 5.09 2.83
C ALA A 22 -6.02 5.78 3.38
N ILE A 23 -6.92 6.22 2.51
CA ILE A 23 -8.22 6.82 2.90
C ILE A 23 -9.08 5.80 3.64
N LEU A 24 -9.20 4.57 3.12
CA LEU A 24 -9.99 3.51 3.73
C LEU A 24 -9.43 3.08 5.10
N LEU A 25 -8.12 2.96 5.23
CA LEU A 25 -7.46 2.62 6.49
C LEU A 25 -7.67 3.70 7.55
N THR A 26 -7.52 4.97 7.16
CA THR A 26 -7.75 6.11 8.06
C THR A 26 -9.22 6.21 8.46
N SER A 27 -10.14 6.09 7.51
CA SER A 27 -11.58 6.10 7.78
C SER A 27 -12.00 4.94 8.69
N GLY A 28 -11.49 3.74 8.42
CA GLY A 28 -11.78 2.57 9.24
C GLY A 28 -11.28 2.72 10.68
N TRP A 29 -10.11 3.33 10.87
CA TRP A 29 -9.61 3.66 12.21
C TRP A 29 -10.53 4.68 12.92
N VAL A 30 -10.96 5.73 12.23
CA VAL A 30 -11.90 6.71 12.79
C VAL A 30 -13.23 6.04 13.16
N PHE A 31 -13.75 5.18 12.30
CA PHE A 31 -15.03 4.49 12.56
C PHE A 31 -14.96 3.58 13.78
N ILE A 32 -13.90 2.80 13.95
CA ILE A 32 -13.77 1.95 15.14
C ILE A 32 -13.61 2.76 16.42
N ARG A 33 -12.92 3.90 16.36
CA ARG A 33 -12.80 4.83 17.49
C ARG A 33 -14.14 5.43 17.90
N ARG A 34 -15.08 5.53 16.97
CA ARG A 34 -16.45 6.01 17.20
C ARG A 34 -17.46 4.89 17.51
N GLY A 35 -16.99 3.65 17.65
CA GLY A 35 -17.87 2.49 17.89
C GLY A 35 -18.69 2.05 16.68
N GLN A 36 -18.39 2.56 15.49
CA GLN A 36 -19.11 2.24 14.25
C GLN A 36 -18.52 0.99 13.59
N ILE A 37 -18.78 -0.19 14.17
CA ILE A 37 -18.17 -1.46 13.79
C ILE A 37 -18.46 -1.83 12.34
N THR A 38 -19.70 -1.67 11.86
CA THR A 38 -20.10 -2.00 10.48
C THR A 38 -19.34 -1.17 9.45
N ARG A 39 -19.16 0.14 9.69
CA ARG A 39 -18.40 1.03 8.81
C ARG A 39 -16.90 0.72 8.86
N HIS A 40 -16.36 0.41 10.04
CA HIS A 40 -14.98 -0.07 10.18
C HIS A 40 -14.76 -1.32 9.34
N ARG A 41 -15.62 -2.32 9.47
CA ARG A 41 -15.54 -3.57 8.69
C ARG A 41 -15.56 -3.31 7.18
N ALA A 42 -16.49 -2.49 6.70
CA ALA A 42 -16.57 -2.14 5.28
C ALA A 42 -15.31 -1.45 4.78
N SER A 43 -14.78 -0.48 5.54
CA SER A 43 -13.54 0.24 5.19
C SER A 43 -12.32 -0.69 5.18
N MET A 44 -12.20 -1.58 6.17
CA MET A 44 -11.07 -2.54 6.22
C MET A 44 -11.13 -3.55 5.07
N LEU A 45 -12.29 -4.09 4.73
CA LEU A 45 -12.46 -4.98 3.58
C LEU A 45 -12.16 -4.26 2.26
N GLY A 46 -12.57 -2.99 2.14
CA GLY A 46 -12.19 -2.14 1.02
C GLY A 46 -10.67 -1.94 0.92
N ALA A 47 -10.00 -1.72 2.04
CA ALA A 47 -8.54 -1.61 2.08
C ALA A 47 -7.85 -2.92 1.69
N VAL A 48 -8.36 -4.07 2.11
CA VAL A 48 -7.87 -5.39 1.65
C VAL A 48 -8.03 -5.52 0.14
N ALA A 49 -9.20 -5.19 -0.41
CA ALA A 49 -9.47 -5.28 -1.83
C ALA A 49 -8.56 -4.36 -2.66
N THR A 50 -8.40 -3.10 -2.28
CA THR A 50 -7.50 -2.16 -2.98
C THR A 50 -6.05 -2.59 -2.90
N SER A 51 -5.60 -3.12 -1.76
CA SER A 51 -4.23 -3.62 -1.60
C SER A 51 -3.98 -4.89 -2.43
N ALA A 52 -4.96 -5.80 -2.52
CA ALA A 52 -4.86 -6.98 -3.36
C ALA A 52 -4.78 -6.62 -4.86
N LEU A 53 -5.62 -5.69 -5.31
CA LEU A 53 -5.58 -5.16 -6.68
C LEU A 53 -4.24 -4.46 -6.97
N PHE A 54 -3.75 -3.65 -6.02
CA PHE A 54 -2.44 -3.03 -6.13
C PHE A 54 -1.35 -4.08 -6.37
N LEU A 55 -1.33 -5.15 -5.58
CA LEU A 55 -0.32 -6.20 -5.70
C LEU A 55 -0.39 -6.89 -7.07
N ILE A 56 -1.59 -7.22 -7.55
CA ILE A 56 -1.79 -7.83 -8.87
C ILE A 56 -1.26 -6.91 -9.97
N PHE A 57 -1.66 -5.65 -9.97
CA PHE A 57 -1.25 -4.68 -10.99
C PHE A 57 0.24 -4.34 -10.90
N TYR A 58 0.81 -4.33 -9.69
CA TYR A 58 2.25 -4.14 -9.50
C TYR A 58 3.06 -5.28 -10.12
N ILE A 59 2.68 -6.53 -9.84
CA ILE A 59 3.34 -7.72 -10.41
C ILE A 59 3.18 -7.73 -11.94
N THR A 60 1.99 -7.42 -12.45
CA THR A 60 1.73 -7.34 -13.90
C THR A 60 2.61 -6.28 -14.55
N ARG A 61 2.67 -5.08 -13.96
CA ARG A 61 3.53 -4.00 -14.45
C ARG A 61 5.00 -4.43 -14.47
N PHE A 62 5.48 -5.01 -13.36
CA PHE A 62 6.86 -5.49 -13.26
C PHE A 62 7.19 -6.53 -14.34
N ALA A 63 6.26 -7.43 -14.63
CA ALA A 63 6.43 -8.44 -15.68
C ALA A 63 6.47 -7.86 -17.09
N ILE A 64 5.79 -6.73 -17.34
CA ILE A 64 5.72 -6.08 -18.67
C ILE A 64 6.89 -5.12 -18.89
N THR A 65 7.19 -4.25 -17.91
CA THR A 65 8.15 -3.13 -18.09
C THR A 65 9.43 -3.27 -17.25
N GLY A 66 9.50 -4.24 -16.35
CA GLY A 66 10.62 -4.40 -15.42
C GLY A 66 10.70 -3.27 -14.37
N THR A 67 11.92 -2.98 -13.93
CA THR A 67 12.21 -1.91 -12.96
C THR A 67 12.61 -0.63 -13.67
N HIS A 68 12.13 0.49 -13.14
CA HIS A 68 12.58 1.82 -13.52
C HIS A 68 13.58 2.35 -12.48
N SER A 69 14.73 2.85 -12.92
CA SER A 69 15.74 3.42 -12.04
C SER A 69 15.45 4.91 -11.79
N PHE A 70 15.61 5.33 -10.55
CA PHE A 70 15.40 6.73 -10.15
C PHE A 70 16.52 7.62 -10.73
N ALA A 71 16.15 8.67 -11.46
CA ALA A 71 17.08 9.57 -12.14
C ALA A 71 17.77 10.57 -11.21
N GLY A 72 17.25 10.83 -10.01
CA GLY A 72 17.84 11.74 -9.04
C GLY A 72 19.20 11.27 -8.52
N VAL A 73 19.99 12.21 -8.03
CA VAL A 73 21.36 11.99 -7.52
C VAL A 73 21.53 12.54 -6.11
N GLY A 74 22.64 12.20 -5.45
CA GLY A 74 22.98 12.74 -4.13
C GLY A 74 21.98 12.39 -3.04
N ALA A 75 21.66 13.36 -2.18
CA ALA A 75 20.75 13.18 -1.04
C ALA A 75 19.34 12.74 -1.48
N ALA A 76 18.84 13.23 -2.61
CA ALA A 76 17.54 12.85 -3.14
C ALA A 76 17.47 11.35 -3.44
N LYS A 77 18.52 10.78 -4.02
CA LYS A 77 18.61 9.35 -4.29
C LYS A 77 18.63 8.51 -3.01
N VAL A 78 19.37 8.96 -2.01
CA VAL A 78 19.45 8.27 -0.71
C VAL A 78 18.11 8.25 -0.02
N ILE A 79 17.39 9.38 0.00
CA ILE A 79 16.04 9.49 0.60
C ILE A 79 15.06 8.59 -0.15
N TYR A 80 15.05 8.66 -1.49
CA TYR A 80 14.17 7.83 -2.31
C TYR A 80 14.41 6.33 -2.06
N LEU A 81 15.67 5.89 -2.09
CA LEU A 81 16.00 4.48 -1.85
C LEU A 81 15.65 4.04 -0.42
N GLY A 82 15.80 4.92 0.58
CA GLY A 82 15.39 4.65 1.95
C GLY A 82 13.88 4.43 2.07
N ILE A 83 13.08 5.30 1.43
CA ILE A 83 11.62 5.17 1.39
C ILE A 83 11.24 3.89 0.63
N LEU A 84 11.83 3.66 -0.55
CA LEU A 84 11.55 2.48 -1.35
C LEU A 84 11.86 1.19 -0.60
N PHE A 85 13.04 1.10 0.02
CA PHE A 85 13.46 -0.09 0.75
C PHE A 85 12.54 -0.37 1.94
N SER A 86 12.22 0.64 2.75
CA SER A 86 11.30 0.48 3.89
C SER A 86 9.88 0.14 3.44
N HIS A 87 9.40 0.78 2.36
CA HIS A 87 8.12 0.45 1.74
C HIS A 87 8.06 -1.02 1.31
N MET A 88 9.01 -1.47 0.53
CA MET A 88 9.04 -2.85 0.02
C MET A 88 9.14 -3.89 1.14
N THR A 89 9.99 -3.64 2.12
CA THR A 89 10.16 -4.53 3.29
C THR A 89 8.85 -4.66 4.07
N LEU A 90 8.23 -3.53 4.41
CA LEU A 90 6.97 -3.54 5.15
C LEU A 90 5.81 -4.07 4.30
N ALA A 91 5.78 -3.81 3.00
CA ALA A 91 4.76 -4.35 2.11
C ALA A 91 4.71 -5.89 2.13
N VAL A 92 5.88 -6.53 2.17
CA VAL A 92 5.97 -7.99 2.31
C VAL A 92 5.54 -8.43 3.71
N LEU A 93 6.01 -7.74 4.76
CA LEU A 93 5.75 -8.12 6.16
C LEU A 93 4.27 -7.94 6.56
N ILE A 94 3.55 -6.97 5.99
CA ILE A 94 2.14 -6.77 6.32
C ILE A 94 1.22 -7.86 5.76
N ILE A 95 1.60 -8.56 4.69
CA ILE A 95 0.74 -9.58 4.08
C ILE A 95 0.31 -10.65 5.09
N PRO A 96 1.23 -11.37 5.77
CA PRO A 96 0.83 -12.32 6.79
C PRO A 96 0.10 -11.66 7.97
N GLY A 97 0.44 -10.43 8.32
CA GLY A 97 -0.24 -9.66 9.35
C GLY A 97 -1.72 -9.41 9.02
N VAL A 98 -2.01 -8.94 7.81
CA VAL A 98 -3.39 -8.71 7.33
C VAL A 98 -4.18 -10.02 7.24
N LEU A 99 -3.59 -11.07 6.70
CA LEU A 99 -4.23 -12.40 6.65
C LEU A 99 -4.55 -12.91 8.06
N ARG A 100 -3.65 -12.71 9.01
CA ARG A 100 -3.86 -13.08 10.41
C ARG A 100 -4.97 -12.24 11.04
N LEU A 101 -5.06 -10.95 10.75
CA LEU A 101 -6.14 -10.09 11.23
C LEU A 101 -7.51 -10.57 10.74
N LEU A 102 -7.63 -10.93 9.46
CA LEU A 102 -8.86 -11.49 8.89
C LEU A 102 -9.24 -12.82 9.55
N TYR A 103 -8.27 -13.70 9.78
CA TYR A 103 -8.49 -14.95 10.48
C TYR A 103 -9.00 -14.75 11.90
N LEU A 104 -8.40 -13.82 12.64
CA LEU A 104 -8.76 -13.55 14.04
C LEU A 104 -10.20 -12.99 14.16
N VAL A 105 -10.63 -12.15 13.23
CA VAL A 105 -12.02 -11.67 13.16
C VAL A 105 -12.96 -12.81 12.82
N HIS A 106 -12.63 -13.63 11.83
CA HIS A 106 -13.44 -14.78 11.45
C HIS A 106 -13.60 -15.80 12.58
N SER A 107 -12.57 -15.96 13.39
CA SER A 107 -12.54 -16.85 14.57
C SER A 107 -13.09 -16.19 15.85
N GLU A 108 -13.69 -14.99 15.75
CA GLU A 108 -14.24 -14.21 16.86
C GLU A 108 -13.23 -13.87 17.97
N ARG A 109 -11.93 -13.93 17.67
CA ARG A 109 -10.83 -13.60 18.58
C ARG A 109 -10.52 -12.10 18.55
N LEU A 110 -11.49 -11.29 18.95
CA LEU A 110 -11.42 -9.83 18.81
C LEU A 110 -10.32 -9.18 19.66
N GLN A 111 -9.98 -9.74 20.81
CA GLN A 111 -8.91 -9.22 21.65
C GLN A 111 -7.54 -9.37 20.98
N ASP A 112 -7.29 -10.54 20.39
CA ASP A 112 -6.06 -10.80 19.65
C ASP A 112 -5.99 -9.96 18.36
N HIS A 113 -7.12 -9.79 17.67
CA HIS A 113 -7.24 -8.88 16.54
C HIS A 113 -6.83 -7.45 16.92
N ARG A 114 -7.34 -6.92 18.03
CA ARG A 114 -6.97 -5.57 18.51
C ARG A 114 -5.49 -5.45 18.85
N ARG A 115 -4.89 -6.48 19.45
CA ARG A 115 -3.45 -6.49 19.78
C ARG A 115 -2.60 -6.44 18.53
N LEU A 116 -2.91 -7.28 17.54
CA LEU A 116 -2.16 -7.33 16.28
C LEU A 116 -2.37 -6.07 15.45
N ALA A 117 -3.60 -5.54 15.40
CA ALA A 117 -3.95 -4.35 14.62
C ALA A 117 -3.15 -3.10 15.04
N ARG A 118 -2.75 -3.00 16.30
CA ARG A 118 -1.89 -1.89 16.78
C ARG A 118 -0.57 -1.78 16.03
N TRP A 119 -0.06 -2.88 15.50
CA TRP A 119 1.20 -2.95 14.76
C TRP A 119 0.97 -2.98 13.26
N VAL A 120 0.04 -3.81 12.80
CA VAL A 120 -0.23 -3.99 11.37
C VAL A 120 -0.87 -2.76 10.75
N HIS A 121 -1.83 -2.13 11.41
CA HIS A 121 -2.53 -0.97 10.85
C HIS A 121 -1.61 0.22 10.54
N PRO A 122 -0.76 0.72 11.46
CA PRO A 122 0.15 1.82 11.13
C PRO A 122 1.20 1.43 10.08
N ALA A 123 1.70 0.19 10.08
CA ALA A 123 2.59 -0.30 9.05
C ALA A 123 1.90 -0.34 7.68
N TRP A 124 0.67 -0.81 7.62
CA TRP A 124 -0.13 -0.84 6.39
C TRP A 124 -0.44 0.56 5.87
N LEU A 125 -0.81 1.49 6.75
CA LEU A 125 -1.00 2.89 6.38
C LEU A 125 0.29 3.50 5.83
N TYR A 126 1.43 3.26 6.47
CA TYR A 126 2.74 3.69 5.97
C TYR A 126 3.03 3.12 4.57
N VAL A 127 2.79 1.84 4.33
CA VAL A 127 2.98 1.21 3.01
C VAL A 127 2.11 1.89 1.95
N SER A 128 0.86 2.17 2.27
CA SER A 128 -0.06 2.84 1.34
C SER A 128 0.37 4.27 1.00
N VAL A 129 0.79 5.05 1.99
CA VAL A 129 1.25 6.43 1.80
C VAL A 129 2.61 6.46 1.11
N SER A 130 3.58 5.65 1.55
CA SER A 130 4.93 5.63 0.98
C SER A 130 4.94 5.12 -0.46
N GLY A 131 4.06 4.18 -0.81
CA GLY A 131 3.90 3.73 -2.20
C GLY A 131 3.44 4.85 -3.14
N PHE A 132 2.53 5.71 -2.68
CA PHE A 132 2.15 6.92 -3.43
C PHE A 132 3.30 7.93 -3.52
N VAL A 133 4.05 8.15 -2.43
CA VAL A 133 5.22 9.03 -2.42
C VAL A 133 6.28 8.55 -3.41
N VAL A 134 6.60 7.26 -3.42
CA VAL A 134 7.53 6.64 -4.37
C VAL A 134 7.10 6.91 -5.81
N TYR A 135 5.80 6.74 -6.11
CA TYR A 135 5.25 7.05 -7.43
C TYR A 135 5.45 8.52 -7.81
N VAL A 136 5.11 9.46 -6.92
CA VAL A 136 5.25 10.90 -7.20
C VAL A 136 6.72 11.26 -7.44
N LEU A 137 7.63 10.77 -6.61
CA LEU A 137 9.06 11.06 -6.76
C LEU A 137 9.61 10.52 -8.08
N LEU A 138 9.21 9.30 -8.47
CA LEU A 138 9.71 8.64 -9.66
C LEU A 138 9.12 9.20 -10.95
N TYR A 139 7.81 9.50 -10.98
CA TYR A 139 7.12 9.88 -12.22
C TYR A 139 6.91 11.37 -12.40
N HIS A 140 6.90 12.16 -11.33
CA HIS A 140 6.51 13.58 -11.39
C HIS A 140 7.59 14.55 -10.94
N VAL A 141 8.52 14.13 -10.10
CA VAL A 141 9.55 15.04 -9.52
C VAL A 141 10.91 14.89 -10.20
N TYR A 142 11.46 13.66 -10.19
CA TYR A 142 12.81 13.41 -10.67
C TYR A 142 12.89 12.66 -12.00
N GLY A 143 11.87 11.90 -12.32
CA GLY A 143 11.87 11.02 -13.47
C GLY A 143 12.64 9.71 -13.25
N TRP A 144 12.73 8.92 -14.33
CA TRP A 144 13.38 7.60 -14.33
C TRP A 144 14.25 7.41 -15.58
N VAL A 145 15.22 6.50 -15.51
CA VAL A 145 16.13 6.11 -16.58
C VAL A 145 16.17 4.59 -16.74
#